data_2772811d7342a92c3d39ada6ba8db332
#
_entry.id   2772811d7342a92c3d39ada6ba8db332
#
_cell.length_a   1.000
_cell.length_b   1.000
_cell.length_c   1.000
_cell.angle_alpha   90.00
_cell.angle_beta   90.00
_cell.angle_gamma   90.00
#
_symmetry.space_group_name_H-M   'P 1'
#
loop_
_entity.id
_entity.type
_entity.pdbx_description
1 polymer ?
#
loop_
_entity_poly.entity_id
_entity_poly.type
_entity_poly.pdbx_seq_one_letter_code
_entity_poly.pdbx_strand_id
1 'polypeptide(L)'
;AATLRDYQTKQEHDIEMMRKQWEHGDPNHRVTLDETEIAKVVSNMTGIPVQQMAESENIRLRNMGKVLKEKVIAQDAAIDKVVKSIQRNRMGLKDPNHPIGVFMFLGPTGVGKTYLAKKLAEEMFGSADALFRIDMSEYAEGFNTSRLIGSPPGYVGYDEGGQLTEKVRRKPYSIVLLDEIEKANTQVFNLLLQVMDEGRLTDGNGRLIDFRNTIIIMTSNAGTRQLKEFGRGVGFNAGGIGSNGMPIDEKDKEYARSVIQKHLSKQFAPEFLNRLDEIITFDQLDLPAITSIVDLELKSLVKRIENLGYHFQMTDKAKEFVASKGYDVQFGARPLKRAIQNYVEDGLCELLMEGNLKPGSVISIGKNPKKDELTFKNMIKD
;
A
#
# COMPACT_ATOMS: atom_id res chain seq x y z
N ALA A 1 -44.52 43.00 -27.46
CA ALA A 1 -43.25 43.08 -28.21
C ALA A 1 -42.29 44.10 -27.58
N ALA A 2 -42.76 45.33 -27.24
CA ALA A 2 -41.90 46.36 -26.62
C ALA A 2 -41.32 45.93 -25.29
N THR A 3 -42.14 45.45 -24.41
CA THR A 3 -41.71 44.95 -23.04
C THR A 3 -40.66 43.80 -23.06
N LEU A 4 -40.70 42.96 -24.08
CA LEU A 4 -39.69 41.88 -24.25
C LEU A 4 -38.36 42.44 -24.78
N ARG A 5 -38.42 43.47 -25.64
CA ARG A 5 -37.21 44.17 -26.09
C ARG A 5 -36.53 44.93 -24.96
N ASP A 6 -37.31 45.66 -24.15
CA ASP A 6 -36.75 46.37 -22.99
C ASP A 6 -36.11 45.41 -21.98
N TYR A 7 -36.72 44.24 -21.79
CA TYR A 7 -36.15 43.19 -20.93
C TYR A 7 -34.85 42.64 -21.52
N GLN A 8 -34.81 42.36 -22.81
CA GLN A 8 -33.61 41.89 -23.51
C GLN A 8 -32.47 42.92 -23.42
N THR A 9 -32.73 44.19 -23.72
CA THR A 9 -31.74 45.26 -23.64
C THR A 9 -31.17 45.42 -22.22
N LYS A 10 -32.04 45.25 -21.20
CA LYS A 10 -31.60 45.28 -19.80
C LYS A 10 -30.69 44.10 -19.46
N GLN A 11 -31.04 42.91 -19.89
CA GLN A 11 -30.22 41.71 -19.69
C GLN A 11 -28.86 41.81 -20.42
N GLU A 12 -28.84 42.34 -21.65
CA GLU A 12 -27.60 42.57 -22.38
C GLU A 12 -26.70 43.60 -21.68
N HIS A 13 -27.28 44.66 -21.14
CA HIS A 13 -26.55 45.67 -20.36
C HIS A 13 -25.98 45.06 -19.03
N ASP A 14 -26.77 44.26 -18.32
CA ASP A 14 -26.34 43.60 -17.08
C ASP A 14 -25.21 42.61 -17.36
N ILE A 15 -25.28 41.86 -18.45
CA ILE A 15 -24.20 40.94 -18.89
C ILE A 15 -22.91 41.71 -19.21
N GLU A 16 -23.07 42.86 -19.92
CA GLU A 16 -21.90 43.68 -20.27
C GLU A 16 -21.26 44.32 -19.03
N MET A 17 -22.06 44.74 -18.06
CA MET A 17 -21.57 45.26 -16.78
C MET A 17 -20.88 44.19 -15.98
N MET A 18 -21.42 42.95 -15.86
CA MET A 18 -20.79 41.82 -15.22
C MET A 18 -19.48 41.42 -15.91
N ARG A 19 -19.45 41.46 -17.25
CA ARG A 19 -18.25 41.18 -18.05
C ARG A 19 -17.16 42.21 -17.80
N LYS A 20 -17.51 43.51 -17.75
CA LYS A 20 -16.56 44.58 -17.40
C LYS A 20 -16.05 44.44 -15.96
N GLN A 21 -16.93 44.09 -15.00
CA GLN A 21 -16.51 43.82 -13.62
C GLN A 21 -15.59 42.63 -13.53
N TRP A 22 -15.84 41.58 -14.33
CA TRP A 22 -14.97 40.39 -14.38
C TRP A 22 -13.63 40.68 -15.05
N GLU A 23 -13.60 41.42 -16.15
CA GLU A 23 -12.38 41.83 -16.87
C GLU A 23 -11.51 42.80 -16.06
N HIS A 24 -12.10 43.66 -15.26
CA HIS A 24 -11.36 44.64 -14.45
C HIS A 24 -10.98 44.10 -13.06
N GLY A 25 -11.56 42.96 -12.64
CA GLY A 25 -11.27 42.29 -11.37
C GLY A 25 -11.41 43.25 -10.18
N ASP A 26 -12.03 42.80 -9.09
CA ASP A 26 -12.04 43.56 -7.85
C ASP A 26 -10.59 43.62 -7.33
N PRO A 27 -9.98 44.81 -7.14
CA PRO A 27 -8.62 44.93 -6.61
C PRO A 27 -8.43 44.23 -5.26
N ASN A 28 -9.53 44.06 -4.50
CA ASN A 28 -9.52 43.39 -3.17
C ASN A 28 -9.66 41.89 -3.26
N HIS A 29 -9.95 41.29 -4.41
CA HIS A 29 -10.09 39.85 -4.64
C HIS A 29 -9.04 39.28 -5.62
N ARG A 30 -7.93 39.97 -5.83
CA ARG A 30 -6.82 39.41 -6.60
C ARG A 30 -6.19 38.31 -5.80
N VAL A 31 -6.46 37.04 -6.17
CA VAL A 31 -5.74 35.89 -5.67
C VAL A 31 -4.31 35.99 -6.21
N THR A 32 -3.34 36.21 -5.33
CA THR A 32 -1.92 36.13 -5.69
C THR A 32 -1.59 34.67 -5.97
N LEU A 33 -1.25 34.38 -7.21
CA LEU A 33 -0.74 33.07 -7.57
C LEU A 33 0.69 32.98 -7.02
N ASP A 34 0.88 32.19 -6.00
CA ASP A 34 2.20 31.83 -5.48
C ASP A 34 2.74 30.56 -6.14
N GLU A 35 3.99 30.19 -5.84
CA GLU A 35 4.59 28.97 -6.36
C GLU A 35 3.79 27.72 -5.99
N THR A 36 3.10 27.72 -4.85
CA THR A 36 2.28 26.61 -4.37
C THR A 36 1.06 26.38 -5.23
N GLU A 37 0.39 27.44 -5.71
CA GLU A 37 -0.76 27.31 -6.59
C GLU A 37 -0.36 26.85 -8.00
N ILE A 38 0.74 27.38 -8.53
CA ILE A 38 1.32 26.93 -9.80
C ILE A 38 1.73 25.45 -9.70
N ALA A 39 2.38 25.06 -8.59
CA ALA A 39 2.75 23.67 -8.33
C ALA A 39 1.53 22.74 -8.27
N LYS A 40 0.38 23.18 -7.70
CA LYS A 40 -0.87 22.40 -7.71
C LYS A 40 -1.38 22.18 -9.13
N VAL A 41 -1.39 23.21 -9.94
CA VAL A 41 -1.87 23.10 -11.34
C VAL A 41 -0.97 22.17 -12.14
N VAL A 42 0.35 22.32 -12.04
CA VAL A 42 1.33 21.43 -12.70
C VAL A 42 1.16 19.99 -12.20
N SER A 43 0.96 19.78 -10.89
CA SER A 43 0.70 18.49 -10.29
C SER A 43 -0.55 17.83 -10.86
N ASN A 44 -1.64 18.59 -11.01
CA ASN A 44 -2.89 18.09 -11.58
C ASN A 44 -2.77 17.75 -13.07
N MET A 45 -2.00 18.52 -13.83
CA MET A 45 -1.80 18.30 -15.27
C MET A 45 -0.84 17.12 -15.57
N THR A 46 0.19 16.96 -14.77
CA THR A 46 1.26 15.99 -15.01
C THR A 46 1.15 14.73 -14.18
N GLY A 47 0.34 14.74 -13.12
CA GLY A 47 0.30 13.68 -12.10
C GLY A 47 1.54 13.65 -11.19
N ILE A 48 2.42 14.68 -11.32
CA ILE A 48 3.64 14.81 -10.52
C ILE A 48 3.31 15.58 -9.24
N PRO A 49 3.53 15.05 -8.04
CA PRO A 49 3.26 15.76 -6.78
C PRO A 49 4.31 16.87 -6.55
N VAL A 50 4.22 17.97 -7.30
CA VAL A 50 5.20 19.07 -7.29
C VAL A 50 5.27 19.79 -5.94
N GLN A 51 4.21 19.75 -5.15
CA GLN A 51 4.19 20.31 -3.79
C GLN A 51 5.14 19.65 -2.80
N GLN A 52 5.73 18.52 -3.17
CA GLN A 52 6.61 17.73 -2.31
C GLN A 52 8.11 17.99 -2.57
N MET A 53 8.46 18.89 -3.46
CA MET A 53 9.85 19.11 -3.91
C MET A 53 10.66 20.14 -3.10
N ALA A 54 10.11 20.69 -2.02
CA ALA A 54 10.79 21.66 -1.17
C ALA A 54 11.22 21.05 0.20
N GLU A 55 11.69 21.85 1.12
CA GLU A 55 12.16 21.48 2.48
C GLU A 55 11.26 20.45 3.23
N SER A 56 9.97 20.42 2.91
CA SER A 56 9.02 19.44 3.46
C SER A 56 9.34 17.99 3.05
N GLU A 57 9.96 17.74 1.89
CA GLU A 57 10.29 16.37 1.44
C GLU A 57 11.38 15.75 2.32
N ASN A 58 12.40 16.49 2.68
CA ASN A 58 13.46 16.00 3.56
C ASN A 58 12.94 15.65 4.96
N ILE A 59 12.04 16.46 5.51
CA ILE A 59 11.39 16.19 6.80
C ILE A 59 10.50 14.95 6.69
N ARG A 60 9.76 14.82 5.61
CA ARG A 60 8.87 13.70 5.36
C ARG A 60 9.64 12.40 5.17
N LEU A 61 10.70 12.40 4.37
CA LEU A 61 11.61 11.26 4.21
C LEU A 61 12.26 10.85 5.54
N ARG A 62 12.63 11.82 6.38
CA ARG A 62 13.20 11.57 7.71
C ARG A 62 12.19 10.89 8.64
N ASN A 63 10.92 11.30 8.61
CA ASN A 63 9.86 10.80 9.47
C ASN A 63 9.14 9.56 8.91
N MET A 64 9.36 9.22 7.64
CA MET A 64 8.68 8.12 6.94
C MET A 64 8.76 6.81 7.70
N GLY A 65 9.92 6.46 8.24
CA GLY A 65 10.10 5.22 9.01
C GLY A 65 9.18 5.15 10.23
N LYS A 66 9.06 6.26 10.97
CA LYS A 66 8.16 6.33 12.14
C LYS A 66 6.70 6.18 11.73
N VAL A 67 6.27 6.92 10.73
CA VAL A 67 4.88 6.87 10.23
C VAL A 67 4.51 5.49 9.69
N LEU A 68 5.44 4.82 8.97
CA LEU A 68 5.18 3.46 8.48
C LEU A 68 5.11 2.44 9.61
N LYS A 69 5.95 2.53 10.66
CA LYS A 69 5.91 1.65 11.83
C LYS A 69 4.61 1.80 12.64
N GLU A 70 4.01 2.98 12.68
CA GLU A 70 2.71 3.20 13.31
C GLU A 70 1.55 2.54 12.52
N LYS A 71 1.70 2.40 11.20
CA LYS A 71 0.68 1.83 10.30
C LYS A 71 0.87 0.34 10.02
N VAL A 72 2.10 -0.16 10.07
CA VAL A 72 2.45 -1.56 9.74
C VAL A 72 3.11 -2.20 10.94
N ILE A 73 2.42 -3.15 11.56
CA ILE A 73 2.79 -3.75 12.84
C ILE A 73 3.79 -4.89 12.64
N ALA A 74 4.75 -4.99 13.55
CA ALA A 74 5.73 -6.09 13.68
C ALA A 74 6.63 -6.33 12.45
N GLN A 75 6.89 -5.28 11.65
CA GLN A 75 7.78 -5.36 10.47
C GLN A 75 8.84 -4.26 10.49
N ASP A 76 9.32 -3.86 11.66
CA ASP A 76 10.22 -2.72 11.83
C ASP A 76 11.50 -2.86 11.04
N ALA A 77 12.13 -4.03 11.06
CA ALA A 77 13.37 -4.31 10.32
C ALA A 77 13.17 -4.21 8.79
N ALA A 78 12.02 -4.67 8.29
CA ALA A 78 11.66 -4.56 6.87
C ALA A 78 11.46 -3.09 6.48
N ILE A 79 10.74 -2.33 7.30
CA ILE A 79 10.48 -0.89 7.09
C ILE A 79 11.81 -0.12 7.07
N ASP A 80 12.69 -0.34 8.04
CA ASP A 80 13.97 0.37 8.13
C ASP A 80 14.84 0.16 6.89
N LYS A 81 14.89 -1.05 6.33
CA LYS A 81 15.61 -1.35 5.09
C LYS A 81 15.02 -0.61 3.90
N VAL A 82 13.68 -0.68 3.71
CA VAL A 82 12.99 0.04 2.63
C VAL A 82 13.27 1.54 2.71
N VAL A 83 13.05 2.14 3.88
CA VAL A 83 13.21 3.58 4.10
C VAL A 83 14.64 4.02 3.86
N LYS A 84 15.63 3.29 4.39
CA LYS A 84 17.05 3.58 4.16
C LYS A 84 17.43 3.58 2.68
N SER A 85 16.95 2.60 1.92
CA SER A 85 17.24 2.50 0.49
C SER A 85 16.60 3.66 -0.29
N ILE A 86 15.35 4.01 0.01
CA ILE A 86 14.67 5.15 -0.61
C ILE A 86 15.38 6.47 -0.25
N GLN A 87 15.76 6.65 1.01
CA GLN A 87 16.51 7.84 1.44
C GLN A 87 17.84 7.98 0.69
N ARG A 88 18.62 6.90 0.52
CA ARG A 88 19.87 6.91 -0.26
C ARG A 88 19.64 7.37 -1.69
N ASN A 89 18.58 6.89 -2.34
CA ASN A 89 18.26 7.28 -3.71
C ASN A 89 17.86 8.77 -3.78
N ARG A 90 16.95 9.21 -2.92
CA ARG A 90 16.46 10.60 -2.91
C ARG A 90 17.52 11.63 -2.55
N MET A 91 18.55 11.23 -1.82
CA MET A 91 19.74 12.08 -1.55
C MET A 91 20.74 12.13 -2.72
N GLY A 92 20.43 11.54 -3.86
CA GLY A 92 21.28 11.53 -5.05
C GLY A 92 22.51 10.63 -4.95
N LEU A 93 22.52 9.68 -4.00
CA LEU A 93 23.65 8.76 -3.80
C LEU A 93 23.55 7.51 -4.69
N LYS A 94 22.49 7.38 -5.50
CA LYS A 94 22.27 6.28 -6.45
C LYS A 94 22.29 6.82 -7.88
N ASP A 95 22.59 5.94 -8.84
CA ASP A 95 22.55 6.27 -10.26
C ASP A 95 21.13 6.77 -10.65
N PRO A 96 21.02 7.96 -11.27
CA PRO A 96 19.74 8.56 -11.64
C PRO A 96 19.00 7.81 -12.75
N ASN A 97 19.66 6.88 -13.45
CA ASN A 97 19.05 6.08 -14.50
C ASN A 97 18.31 4.85 -13.97
N HIS A 98 18.35 4.59 -12.68
CA HIS A 98 17.63 3.47 -12.06
C HIS A 98 16.32 3.93 -11.43
N PRO A 99 15.34 2.99 -11.22
CA PRO A 99 14.17 3.24 -10.40
C PRO A 99 14.54 3.74 -8.99
N ILE A 100 13.62 4.45 -8.30
CA ILE A 100 13.81 4.93 -6.92
C ILE A 100 14.21 3.78 -6.00
N GLY A 101 13.60 2.61 -6.18
CA GLY A 101 13.94 1.41 -5.43
C GLY A 101 13.43 0.16 -6.11
N VAL A 102 14.21 -0.92 -6.04
CA VAL A 102 13.85 -2.25 -6.52
C VAL A 102 14.00 -3.24 -5.38
N PHE A 103 12.87 -3.71 -4.86
CA PHE A 103 12.81 -4.52 -3.65
C PHE A 103 12.22 -5.90 -3.90
N MET A 104 12.77 -6.91 -3.27
CA MET A 104 12.15 -8.24 -3.19
C MET A 104 11.66 -8.48 -1.76
N PHE A 105 10.35 -8.61 -1.58
CA PHE A 105 9.70 -8.88 -0.29
C PHE A 105 9.47 -10.38 -0.14
N LEU A 106 10.19 -10.99 0.78
CA LEU A 106 10.12 -12.41 1.10
C LEU A 106 9.37 -12.65 2.41
N GLY A 107 8.55 -13.65 2.45
CA GLY A 107 7.86 -14.02 3.69
C GLY A 107 6.59 -14.81 3.46
N PRO A 108 5.99 -15.37 4.52
CA PRO A 108 4.74 -16.12 4.43
C PRO A 108 3.59 -15.27 3.88
N THR A 109 2.51 -15.93 3.52
CA THR A 109 1.28 -15.24 3.14
C THR A 109 0.68 -14.53 4.37
N GLY A 110 0.10 -13.33 4.17
CA GLY A 110 -0.65 -12.63 5.23
C GLY A 110 0.19 -11.91 6.28
N VAL A 111 1.51 -11.73 6.07
CA VAL A 111 2.40 -11.00 7.01
C VAL A 111 2.49 -9.49 6.73
N GLY A 112 1.79 -8.99 5.71
CA GLY A 112 1.73 -7.55 5.44
C GLY A 112 2.57 -7.04 4.27
N LYS A 113 3.16 -7.90 3.41
CA LYS A 113 3.97 -7.48 2.24
C LYS A 113 3.24 -6.47 1.34
N THR A 114 2.07 -6.83 0.84
CA THR A 114 1.23 -5.97 -0.01
C THR A 114 0.71 -4.75 0.77
N TYR A 115 0.48 -4.89 2.07
CA TYR A 115 0.00 -3.80 2.92
C TYR A 115 1.09 -2.73 3.12
N LEU A 116 2.35 -3.13 3.36
CA LEU A 116 3.48 -2.21 3.41
C LEU A 116 3.64 -1.46 2.08
N ALA A 117 3.56 -2.15 0.94
CA ALA A 117 3.63 -1.51 -0.37
C ALA A 117 2.53 -0.45 -0.55
N LYS A 118 1.30 -0.74 -0.09
CA LYS A 118 0.19 0.22 -0.13
C LYS A 118 0.44 1.44 0.77
N LYS A 119 0.92 1.22 2.00
CA LYS A 119 1.24 2.32 2.92
C LYS A 119 2.43 3.15 2.46
N LEU A 120 3.39 2.52 1.81
CA LEU A 120 4.50 3.21 1.17
C LEU A 120 4.02 4.10 0.01
N ALA A 121 3.05 3.65 -0.81
CA ALA A 121 2.46 4.46 -1.87
C ALA A 121 1.73 5.70 -1.32
N GLU A 122 0.94 5.52 -0.26
CA GLU A 122 0.29 6.62 0.46
C GLU A 122 1.31 7.64 0.99
N GLU A 123 2.41 7.16 1.54
CA GLU A 123 3.43 8.01 2.15
C GLU A 123 4.32 8.69 1.10
N MET A 124 4.73 7.99 0.06
CA MET A 124 5.62 8.52 -0.99
C MET A 124 4.90 9.41 -1.99
N PHE A 125 3.71 9.00 -2.43
CA PHE A 125 3.01 9.62 -3.56
C PHE A 125 1.65 10.23 -3.18
N GLY A 126 1.30 10.23 -1.89
CA GLY A 126 0.09 10.86 -1.36
C GLY A 126 -1.22 10.13 -1.62
N SER A 127 -1.21 8.99 -2.32
CA SER A 127 -2.41 8.20 -2.62
C SER A 127 -2.12 6.71 -2.66
N ALA A 128 -3.05 5.91 -2.15
CA ALA A 128 -3.03 4.46 -2.31
C ALA A 128 -3.20 4.01 -3.78
N ASP A 129 -3.80 4.86 -4.62
CA ASP A 129 -4.02 4.61 -6.05
C ASP A 129 -2.73 4.77 -6.87
N ALA A 130 -1.64 5.23 -6.25
CA ALA A 130 -0.31 5.19 -6.84
C ALA A 130 0.33 3.80 -6.79
N LEU A 131 -0.34 2.78 -6.24
CA LEU A 131 0.08 1.39 -6.25
C LEU A 131 -0.59 0.64 -7.41
N PHE A 132 0.20 0.08 -8.32
CA PHE A 132 -0.26 -0.84 -9.35
C PHE A 132 0.14 -2.26 -8.99
N ARG A 133 -0.84 -3.10 -8.69
CA ARG A 133 -0.63 -4.52 -8.46
C ARG A 133 -0.82 -5.30 -9.76
N ILE A 134 0.13 -6.19 -10.05
CA ILE A 134 0.10 -7.14 -11.15
C ILE A 134 0.42 -8.52 -10.55
N ASP A 135 -0.48 -9.48 -10.77
CA ASP A 135 -0.30 -10.86 -10.31
C ASP A 135 0.51 -11.64 -11.36
N MET A 136 1.68 -12.10 -10.99
CA MET A 136 2.59 -12.79 -11.89
C MET A 136 2.14 -14.21 -12.25
N SER A 137 1.17 -14.76 -11.54
CA SER A 137 0.56 -16.05 -11.92
C SER A 137 -0.19 -15.97 -13.26
N GLU A 138 -0.67 -14.78 -13.66
CA GLU A 138 -1.27 -14.54 -14.97
C GLU A 138 -0.23 -14.55 -16.10
N TYR A 139 1.06 -14.46 -15.77
CA TYR A 139 2.20 -14.34 -16.69
C TYR A 139 3.15 -15.53 -16.62
N ALA A 140 2.63 -16.68 -16.21
CA ALA A 140 3.38 -17.95 -16.19
C ALA A 140 3.75 -18.46 -17.60
N GLU A 141 2.92 -18.13 -18.59
CA GLU A 141 3.13 -18.54 -19.99
C GLU A 141 3.75 -17.41 -20.81
N GLY A 142 4.70 -17.76 -21.69
CA GLY A 142 5.50 -16.79 -22.43
C GLY A 142 4.70 -15.86 -23.35
N PHE A 143 3.60 -16.33 -23.96
CA PHE A 143 2.77 -15.49 -24.82
C PHE A 143 2.02 -14.37 -24.06
N ASN A 144 1.83 -14.51 -22.74
CA ASN A 144 1.18 -13.48 -21.94
C ASN A 144 2.09 -12.26 -21.70
N THR A 145 3.39 -12.36 -21.99
CA THR A 145 4.34 -11.25 -21.74
C THR A 145 4.01 -10.01 -22.57
N SER A 146 3.45 -10.20 -23.78
CA SER A 146 2.96 -9.10 -24.62
C SER A 146 1.86 -8.28 -23.95
N ARG A 147 1.08 -8.86 -23.03
CA ARG A 147 0.08 -8.12 -22.27
C ARG A 147 0.70 -7.11 -21.28
N LEU A 148 1.97 -7.32 -20.85
CA LEU A 148 2.67 -6.36 -19.98
C LEU A 148 3.13 -5.11 -20.74
N ILE A 149 3.68 -5.31 -21.95
CA ILE A 149 4.33 -4.24 -22.71
C ILE A 149 3.46 -3.74 -23.89
N GLY A 150 2.39 -4.47 -24.23
CA GLY A 150 1.55 -4.23 -25.42
C GLY A 150 1.94 -5.14 -26.59
N SER A 151 0.94 -5.45 -27.42
CA SER A 151 1.14 -6.24 -28.64
C SER A 151 1.72 -5.37 -29.76
N PRO A 152 2.58 -5.90 -30.63
CA PRO A 152 3.03 -5.19 -31.82
C PRO A 152 1.88 -4.88 -32.79
N PRO A 153 2.05 -3.91 -33.70
CA PRO A 153 1.05 -3.59 -34.70
C PRO A 153 0.63 -4.83 -35.51
N GLY A 154 -0.67 -5.00 -35.70
CA GLY A 154 -1.25 -6.11 -36.44
C GLY A 154 -1.59 -7.36 -35.62
N TYR A 155 -1.29 -7.37 -34.32
CA TYR A 155 -1.69 -8.45 -33.41
C TYR A 155 -2.90 -8.07 -32.56
N VAL A 156 -3.66 -9.09 -32.13
CA VAL A 156 -4.82 -8.91 -31.23
C VAL A 156 -4.36 -8.26 -29.91
N GLY A 157 -5.08 -7.24 -29.46
CA GLY A 157 -4.75 -6.49 -28.23
C GLY A 157 -3.80 -5.30 -28.45
N TYR A 158 -3.48 -4.93 -29.68
CA TYR A 158 -2.66 -3.74 -29.98
C TYR A 158 -3.25 -2.45 -29.43
N ASP A 159 -4.56 -2.23 -29.57
CA ASP A 159 -5.25 -1.02 -29.11
C ASP A 159 -5.33 -0.89 -27.58
N GLU A 160 -5.24 -2.00 -26.86
CA GLU A 160 -5.35 -2.01 -25.39
C GLU A 160 -4.07 -1.50 -24.70
N GLY A 161 -2.92 -1.55 -25.40
CA GLY A 161 -1.61 -1.23 -24.84
C GLY A 161 -1.15 -2.21 -23.75
N GLY A 162 0.05 -2.04 -23.23
CA GLY A 162 0.59 -2.92 -22.19
C GLY A 162 0.09 -2.57 -20.80
N GLN A 163 -0.32 -3.55 -20.02
CA GLN A 163 -0.84 -3.35 -18.66
C GLN A 163 0.18 -2.65 -17.74
N LEU A 164 1.46 -2.97 -17.84
CA LEU A 164 2.52 -2.34 -17.08
C LEU A 164 2.88 -0.98 -17.66
N THR A 165 3.18 -0.94 -18.96
CA THR A 165 3.70 0.26 -19.63
C THR A 165 2.68 1.39 -19.66
N GLU A 166 1.40 1.13 -19.94
CA GLU A 166 0.36 2.16 -19.94
C GLU A 166 0.06 2.71 -18.54
N LYS A 167 0.08 1.87 -17.49
CA LYS A 167 -0.11 2.32 -16.10
C LYS A 167 1.02 3.26 -15.67
N VAL A 168 2.28 2.90 -15.94
CA VAL A 168 3.44 3.72 -15.59
C VAL A 168 3.48 5.00 -16.45
N ARG A 169 3.15 4.91 -17.74
CA ARG A 169 3.06 6.09 -18.62
C ARG A 169 2.07 7.12 -18.09
N ARG A 170 0.90 6.66 -17.61
CA ARG A 170 -0.14 7.54 -17.06
C ARG A 170 0.20 8.08 -15.67
N LYS A 171 0.89 7.29 -14.85
CA LYS A 171 1.29 7.65 -13.48
C LYS A 171 2.76 7.28 -13.27
N PRO A 172 3.70 8.11 -13.70
CA PRO A 172 5.14 7.82 -13.59
C PRO A 172 5.63 7.80 -12.13
N TYR A 173 4.95 8.48 -11.23
CA TYR A 173 5.23 8.44 -9.78
C TYR A 173 4.34 7.40 -9.11
N SER A 174 4.79 6.16 -9.11
CA SER A 174 3.98 5.03 -8.64
C SER A 174 4.82 3.90 -8.08
N ILE A 175 4.15 3.00 -7.37
CA ILE A 175 4.71 1.71 -6.96
C ILE A 175 4.15 0.63 -7.88
N VAL A 176 5.04 -0.11 -8.51
CA VAL A 176 4.72 -1.30 -9.27
C VAL A 176 4.94 -2.51 -8.36
N LEU A 177 3.85 -3.16 -7.97
CA LEU A 177 3.87 -4.38 -7.16
C LEU A 177 3.65 -5.60 -8.04
N LEU A 178 4.70 -6.41 -8.21
CA LEU A 178 4.66 -7.68 -8.92
C LEU A 178 4.48 -8.79 -7.88
N ASP A 179 3.27 -9.30 -7.77
CA ASP A 179 2.92 -10.29 -6.74
C ASP A 179 3.22 -11.71 -7.23
N GLU A 180 3.76 -12.56 -6.36
CA GLU A 180 4.15 -13.96 -6.65
C GLU A 180 5.13 -14.09 -7.83
N ILE A 181 6.23 -13.30 -7.80
CA ILE A 181 7.21 -13.20 -8.89
C ILE A 181 7.81 -14.56 -9.29
N GLU A 182 7.87 -15.52 -8.39
CA GLU A 182 8.36 -16.88 -8.65
C GLU A 182 7.51 -17.67 -9.65
N LYS A 183 6.31 -17.21 -9.96
CA LYS A 183 5.41 -17.82 -10.95
C LYS A 183 5.58 -17.25 -12.36
N ALA A 184 6.29 -16.13 -12.48
CA ALA A 184 6.47 -15.45 -13.75
C ALA A 184 7.34 -16.27 -14.74
N ASN A 185 7.03 -16.13 -16.02
CA ASN A 185 7.87 -16.69 -17.09
C ASN A 185 9.23 -15.98 -17.16
N THR A 186 10.24 -16.68 -17.66
CA THR A 186 11.62 -16.15 -17.85
C THR A 186 11.65 -14.86 -18.65
N GLN A 187 10.79 -14.68 -19.63
CA GLN A 187 10.71 -13.45 -20.42
C GLN A 187 10.35 -12.21 -19.57
N VAL A 188 9.55 -12.38 -18.53
CA VAL A 188 9.23 -11.27 -17.59
C VAL A 188 10.50 -10.79 -16.88
N PHE A 189 11.37 -11.72 -16.48
CA PHE A 189 12.64 -11.35 -15.82
C PHE A 189 13.54 -10.56 -16.77
N ASN A 190 13.59 -10.90 -18.06
CA ASN A 190 14.38 -10.16 -19.06
C ASN A 190 13.86 -8.72 -19.23
N LEU A 191 12.54 -8.51 -19.23
CA LEU A 191 11.96 -7.16 -19.24
C LEU A 191 12.29 -6.38 -17.97
N LEU A 192 12.22 -7.03 -16.80
CA LEU A 192 12.57 -6.40 -15.54
C LEU A 192 14.05 -6.05 -15.45
N LEU A 193 14.96 -6.86 -16.00
CA LEU A 193 16.38 -6.53 -16.08
C LEU A 193 16.60 -5.22 -16.84
N GLN A 194 15.94 -5.02 -17.99
CA GLN A 194 16.02 -3.77 -18.73
C GLN A 194 15.52 -2.58 -17.89
N VAL A 195 14.38 -2.74 -17.18
CA VAL A 195 13.85 -1.69 -16.32
C VAL A 195 14.82 -1.37 -15.18
N MET A 196 15.42 -2.40 -14.57
CA MET A 196 16.35 -2.22 -13.45
C MET A 196 17.67 -1.57 -13.86
N ASP A 197 18.15 -1.82 -15.08
CA ASP A 197 19.44 -1.30 -15.55
C ASP A 197 19.34 0.08 -16.17
N GLU A 198 18.33 0.31 -17.02
CA GLU A 198 18.19 1.53 -17.79
C GLU A 198 17.11 2.48 -17.24
N GLY A 199 16.31 2.03 -16.27
CA GLY A 199 15.14 2.78 -15.77
C GLY A 199 14.09 3.05 -16.83
N ARG A 200 14.08 2.28 -17.94
CA ARG A 200 13.22 2.49 -19.09
C ARG A 200 12.79 1.16 -19.70
N LEU A 201 11.66 1.17 -20.38
CA LEU A 201 11.13 0.00 -21.09
C LEU A 201 10.45 0.46 -22.38
N THR A 202 10.76 -0.19 -23.49
CA THR A 202 10.09 0.06 -24.77
C THR A 202 8.78 -0.73 -24.82
N ASP A 203 7.67 -0.06 -25.09
CA ASP A 203 6.36 -0.70 -25.24
C ASP A 203 6.19 -1.32 -26.64
N GLY A 204 5.09 -2.07 -26.85
CA GLY A 204 4.77 -2.71 -28.12
C GLY A 204 4.58 -1.71 -29.29
N ASN A 205 4.41 -0.42 -29.01
CA ASN A 205 4.28 0.65 -29.98
C ASN A 205 5.62 1.35 -30.28
N GLY A 206 6.72 0.90 -29.71
CA GLY A 206 8.04 1.51 -29.83
C GLY A 206 8.24 2.77 -28.97
N ARG A 207 7.33 3.07 -28.04
CA ARG A 207 7.46 4.21 -27.13
C ARG A 207 8.35 3.83 -25.94
N LEU A 208 9.24 4.73 -25.57
CA LEU A 208 10.11 4.58 -24.40
C LEU A 208 9.38 5.06 -23.14
N ILE A 209 9.10 4.13 -22.22
CA ILE A 209 8.41 4.40 -20.96
C ILE A 209 9.42 4.54 -19.85
N ASP A 210 9.33 5.63 -19.06
CA ASP A 210 10.26 6.00 -18.00
C ASP A 210 9.83 5.40 -16.65
N PHE A 211 10.68 4.58 -16.05
CA PHE A 211 10.49 3.94 -14.75
C PHE A 211 11.37 4.55 -13.64
N ARG A 212 12.18 5.58 -13.93
CA ARG A 212 13.13 6.16 -12.96
C ARG A 212 12.45 6.76 -11.74
N ASN A 213 11.20 7.18 -11.87
CA ASN A 213 10.41 7.71 -10.76
C ASN A 213 9.49 6.66 -10.11
N THR A 214 9.63 5.39 -10.45
CA THR A 214 8.87 4.31 -9.86
C THR A 214 9.63 3.60 -8.74
N ILE A 215 8.89 2.94 -7.86
CA ILE A 215 9.41 1.93 -6.94
C ILE A 215 8.89 0.58 -7.40
N ILE A 216 9.77 -0.38 -7.61
CA ILE A 216 9.40 -1.74 -8.02
C ILE A 216 9.49 -2.64 -6.79
N ILE A 217 8.39 -3.30 -6.47
CA ILE A 217 8.31 -4.25 -5.36
C ILE A 217 7.87 -5.59 -5.92
N MET A 218 8.67 -6.60 -5.71
CA MET A 218 8.35 -7.99 -6.05
C MET A 218 8.06 -8.76 -4.78
N THR A 219 6.96 -9.50 -4.71
CA THR A 219 6.68 -10.37 -3.56
C THR A 219 6.94 -11.81 -3.91
N SER A 220 7.46 -12.58 -2.96
CA SER A 220 7.64 -14.01 -3.11
C SER A 220 7.41 -14.72 -1.77
N ASN A 221 6.93 -15.95 -1.88
CA ASN A 221 6.82 -16.89 -0.77
C ASN A 221 7.99 -17.89 -0.76
N ALA A 222 8.96 -17.70 -1.66
CA ALA A 222 10.14 -18.57 -1.79
C ALA A 222 10.97 -18.63 -0.50
N GLY A 223 11.48 -19.79 -0.18
CA GLY A 223 12.34 -20.02 1.00
C GLY A 223 11.63 -20.09 2.35
N THR A 224 10.37 -19.62 2.46
CA THR A 224 9.67 -19.61 3.75
C THR A 224 9.17 -20.99 4.19
N ARG A 225 8.87 -21.90 3.25
CA ARG A 225 8.51 -23.29 3.56
C ARG A 225 9.70 -24.06 4.11
N GLN A 226 10.87 -23.89 3.51
CA GLN A 226 12.11 -24.56 3.93
C GLN A 226 12.55 -24.08 5.32
N LEU A 227 12.40 -22.79 5.61
CA LEU A 227 12.66 -22.29 6.98
C LEU A 227 11.76 -22.94 8.02
N LYS A 228 10.50 -23.26 7.66
CA LYS A 228 9.59 -24.02 8.54
C LYS A 228 9.99 -25.50 8.68
N GLU A 229 10.48 -26.13 7.62
CA GLU A 229 10.87 -27.55 7.61
C GLU A 229 12.21 -27.78 8.32
N PHE A 230 13.17 -26.85 8.19
CA PHE A 230 14.49 -26.95 8.85
C PHE A 230 14.50 -26.43 10.29
N GLY A 231 13.54 -25.63 10.69
CA GLY A 231 13.52 -24.98 11.99
C GLY A 231 12.40 -25.45 12.90
N ARG A 232 12.61 -26.53 13.65
CA ARG A 232 12.05 -26.55 14.99
C ARG A 232 12.67 -25.37 15.75
N GLY A 233 12.13 -24.16 15.58
CA GLY A 233 12.42 -23.05 16.44
C GLY A 233 13.19 -21.84 15.88
N VAL A 234 13.60 -21.77 14.61
CA VAL A 234 14.10 -20.51 14.04
C VAL A 234 12.92 -19.69 13.53
N GLY A 235 12.14 -19.16 14.45
CA GLY A 235 11.21 -18.10 14.14
C GLY A 235 12.02 -16.83 13.83
N PHE A 236 11.78 -16.19 12.70
CA PHE A 236 12.17 -14.80 12.49
C PHE A 236 11.34 -13.93 13.44
N ASN A 237 11.70 -13.92 14.72
CA ASN A 237 11.12 -12.96 15.66
C ASN A 237 12.01 -11.72 15.66
N ALA A 238 11.48 -10.62 15.21
CA ALA A 238 12.12 -9.29 15.32
C ALA A 238 12.47 -8.92 16.77
N GLY A 239 11.96 -9.68 17.76
CA GLY A 239 12.23 -9.51 19.18
C GLY A 239 13.42 -10.30 19.74
N GLY A 240 14.14 -11.08 18.91
CA GLY A 240 15.35 -11.77 19.38
C GLY A 240 15.12 -12.93 20.37
N ILE A 241 13.90 -13.47 20.48
CA ILE A 241 13.56 -14.59 21.35
C ILE A 241 13.13 -15.78 20.49
N GLY A 242 13.86 -16.90 20.55
CA GLY A 242 13.50 -18.14 19.88
C GLY A 242 12.27 -18.83 20.51
N SER A 243 11.72 -19.84 19.84
CA SER A 243 10.54 -20.61 20.32
C SER A 243 10.72 -21.23 21.71
N ASN A 244 11.96 -21.28 22.22
CA ASN A 244 12.31 -21.78 23.54
C ASN A 244 12.55 -20.67 24.57
N GLY A 245 12.21 -19.40 24.27
CA GLY A 245 12.41 -18.27 25.18
C GLY A 245 13.86 -17.79 25.30
N MET A 246 14.81 -18.34 24.50
CA MET A 246 16.20 -17.90 24.46
C MET A 246 16.45 -16.88 23.35
N PRO A 247 17.40 -15.93 23.52
CA PRO A 247 17.79 -14.99 22.46
C PRO A 247 18.25 -15.80 21.23
N ILE A 248 17.82 -15.38 20.03
CA ILE A 248 18.29 -15.97 18.77
C ILE A 248 19.75 -15.59 18.58
N ASP A 249 20.62 -16.57 18.50
CA ASP A 249 22.05 -16.39 18.31
C ASP A 249 22.31 -15.80 16.88
N GLU A 250 23.35 -15.01 16.75
CA GLU A 250 23.74 -14.38 15.47
C GLU A 250 24.02 -15.43 14.39
N LYS A 251 24.51 -16.59 14.79
CA LYS A 251 24.71 -17.77 13.94
C LYS A 251 23.40 -18.30 13.32
N ASP A 252 22.31 -18.28 14.07
CA ASP A 252 20.99 -18.73 13.57
C ASP A 252 20.44 -17.76 12.52
N LYS A 253 20.69 -16.47 12.71
CA LYS A 253 20.33 -15.43 11.71
C LYS A 253 21.15 -15.55 10.43
N GLU A 254 22.44 -15.82 10.53
CA GLU A 254 23.32 -16.05 9.38
C GLU A 254 22.93 -17.34 8.65
N TYR A 255 22.62 -18.40 9.38
CA TYR A 255 22.15 -19.64 8.79
C TYR A 255 20.83 -19.45 8.03
N ALA A 256 19.86 -18.78 8.64
CA ALA A 256 18.58 -18.48 7.99
C ALA A 256 18.77 -17.62 6.71
N ARG A 257 19.67 -16.62 6.75
CA ARG A 257 20.04 -15.84 5.55
C ARG A 257 20.66 -16.71 4.47
N SER A 258 21.56 -17.64 4.84
CA SER A 258 22.21 -18.53 3.89
C SER A 258 21.22 -19.49 3.22
N VAL A 259 20.24 -20.02 3.96
CA VAL A 259 19.16 -20.86 3.43
C VAL A 259 18.29 -20.11 2.44
N ILE A 260 17.88 -18.88 2.80
CA ILE A 260 17.11 -18.00 1.89
C ILE A 260 17.91 -17.71 0.62
N GLN A 261 19.17 -17.31 0.75
CA GLN A 261 20.01 -16.98 -0.38
C GLN A 261 20.23 -18.19 -1.29
N LYS A 262 20.47 -19.37 -0.73
CA LYS A 262 20.61 -20.62 -1.48
C LYS A 262 19.33 -21.00 -2.23
N HIS A 263 18.16 -20.72 -1.64
CA HIS A 263 16.87 -20.99 -2.28
C HIS A 263 16.59 -20.00 -3.41
N LEU A 264 16.85 -18.73 -3.17
CA LEU A 264 16.71 -17.69 -4.20
C LEU A 264 17.61 -17.93 -5.41
N SER A 265 18.87 -18.32 -5.18
CA SER A 265 19.84 -18.65 -6.26
C SER A 265 19.43 -19.87 -7.08
N LYS A 266 18.52 -20.72 -6.59
CA LYS A 266 17.94 -21.83 -7.36
C LYS A 266 16.76 -21.39 -8.24
N GLN A 267 16.04 -20.37 -7.82
CA GLN A 267 14.82 -19.91 -8.51
C GLN A 267 15.07 -18.72 -9.45
N PHE A 268 16.02 -17.87 -9.10
CA PHE A 268 16.32 -16.64 -9.83
C PHE A 268 17.76 -16.63 -10.30
N ALA A 269 17.99 -16.14 -11.50
CA ALA A 269 19.33 -15.97 -12.03
C ALA A 269 20.16 -15.03 -11.14
N PRO A 270 21.46 -15.28 -10.94
CA PRO A 270 22.33 -14.42 -10.13
C PRO A 270 22.33 -12.96 -10.62
N GLU A 271 22.26 -12.77 -11.94
CA GLU A 271 22.19 -11.45 -12.56
C GLU A 271 20.97 -10.68 -12.07
N PHE A 272 19.80 -11.29 -12.03
CA PHE A 272 18.57 -10.69 -11.53
C PHE A 272 18.66 -10.30 -10.05
N LEU A 273 19.20 -11.19 -9.21
CA LEU A 273 19.35 -10.94 -7.78
C LEU A 273 20.33 -9.79 -7.48
N ASN A 274 21.39 -9.63 -8.29
CA ASN A 274 22.37 -8.57 -8.13
C ASN A 274 21.86 -7.18 -8.53
N ARG A 275 20.73 -7.09 -9.26
CA ARG A 275 20.08 -5.82 -9.65
C ARG A 275 19.08 -5.32 -8.62
N LEU A 276 18.76 -6.13 -7.61
CA LEU A 276 17.90 -5.74 -6.51
C LEU A 276 18.65 -4.80 -5.55
N ASP A 277 17.99 -3.75 -5.12
CA ASP A 277 18.54 -2.87 -4.09
C ASP A 277 18.60 -3.54 -2.74
N GLU A 278 17.52 -4.23 -2.38
CA GLU A 278 17.42 -4.94 -1.10
C GLU A 278 16.49 -6.15 -1.22
N ILE A 279 16.89 -7.23 -0.58
CA ILE A 279 16.03 -8.38 -0.30
C ILE A 279 15.54 -8.26 1.14
N ILE A 280 14.23 -8.13 1.30
CA ILE A 280 13.59 -7.79 2.56
C ILE A 280 12.75 -8.96 3.03
N THR A 281 13.11 -9.50 4.17
CA THR A 281 12.39 -10.60 4.80
C THR A 281 11.34 -10.06 5.76
N PHE A 282 10.12 -10.60 5.66
CA PHE A 282 9.01 -10.33 6.57
C PHE A 282 8.89 -11.43 7.60
N ASP A 283 8.77 -11.03 8.85
CA ASP A 283 8.62 -11.95 9.96
C ASP A 283 7.20 -12.52 10.05
N GLN A 284 7.10 -13.72 10.64
CA GLN A 284 5.81 -14.28 10.96
C GLN A 284 5.17 -13.47 12.10
N LEU A 285 3.87 -13.19 12.00
CA LEU A 285 3.14 -12.45 13.02
C LEU A 285 2.87 -13.36 14.23
N ASP A 286 3.11 -12.85 15.41
CA ASP A 286 2.73 -13.46 16.68
C ASP A 286 1.35 -12.96 17.16
N LEU A 287 0.81 -13.58 18.19
CA LEU A 287 -0.53 -13.21 18.70
C LEU A 287 -0.61 -11.74 19.18
N PRO A 288 0.39 -11.19 19.91
CA PRO A 288 0.40 -9.76 20.26
C PRO A 288 0.37 -8.83 19.05
N ALA A 289 1.14 -9.14 17.99
CA ALA A 289 1.11 -8.36 16.76
C ALA A 289 -0.26 -8.40 16.09
N ILE A 290 -0.90 -9.57 16.07
CA ILE A 290 -2.24 -9.72 15.50
C ILE A 290 -3.29 -8.96 16.30
N THR A 291 -3.21 -8.97 17.62
CA THR A 291 -4.07 -8.15 18.49
C THR A 291 -3.91 -6.66 18.17
N SER A 292 -2.68 -6.20 17.97
CA SER A 292 -2.41 -4.81 17.54
C SER A 292 -2.96 -4.51 16.14
N ILE A 293 -2.96 -5.49 15.23
CA ILE A 293 -3.59 -5.36 13.90
C ILE A 293 -5.11 -5.28 14.03
N VAL A 294 -5.74 -6.04 14.94
CA VAL A 294 -7.17 -5.90 15.26
C VAL A 294 -7.49 -4.46 15.63
N ASP A 295 -6.69 -3.83 16.50
CA ASP A 295 -6.90 -2.43 16.90
C ASP A 295 -6.85 -1.46 15.71
N LEU A 296 -5.92 -1.68 14.77
CA LEU A 296 -5.84 -0.86 13.55
C LEU A 296 -7.04 -1.04 12.61
N GLU A 297 -7.48 -2.28 12.39
CA GLU A 297 -8.65 -2.58 11.55
C GLU A 297 -9.94 -2.06 12.18
N LEU A 298 -10.08 -2.16 13.50
CA LEU A 298 -11.23 -1.63 14.25
C LEU A 298 -11.34 -0.10 14.20
N LYS A 299 -10.25 0.66 13.99
CA LYS A 299 -10.31 2.14 13.88
C LYS A 299 -11.28 2.61 12.81
N SER A 300 -11.37 1.89 11.69
CA SER A 300 -12.30 2.22 10.62
C SER A 300 -13.76 1.92 10.99
N LEU A 301 -13.99 0.85 11.74
CA LEU A 301 -15.30 0.48 12.26
C LEU A 301 -15.77 1.46 13.34
N VAL A 302 -14.87 1.83 14.26
CA VAL A 302 -15.14 2.84 15.30
C VAL A 302 -15.64 4.14 14.67
N LYS A 303 -14.93 4.67 13.67
CA LYS A 303 -15.36 5.90 12.97
C LYS A 303 -16.74 5.77 12.33
N ARG A 304 -17.06 4.60 11.75
CA ARG A 304 -18.39 4.37 11.15
C ARG A 304 -19.49 4.38 12.22
N ILE A 305 -19.22 3.76 13.37
CA ILE A 305 -20.17 3.71 14.51
C ILE A 305 -20.33 5.10 15.12
N GLU A 306 -19.25 5.86 15.27
CA GLU A 306 -19.31 7.25 15.75
C GLU A 306 -20.12 8.14 14.80
N ASN A 307 -19.99 7.98 13.50
CA ASN A 307 -20.81 8.69 12.51
C ASN A 307 -22.30 8.36 12.60
N LEU A 308 -22.65 7.17 13.11
CA LEU A 308 -24.05 6.78 13.42
C LEU A 308 -24.54 7.35 14.75
N GLY A 309 -23.69 8.09 15.48
CA GLY A 309 -24.03 8.72 16.76
C GLY A 309 -23.87 7.80 17.98
N TYR A 310 -23.11 6.72 17.88
CA TYR A 310 -22.84 5.79 18.98
C TYR A 310 -21.34 5.78 19.32
N HIS A 311 -21.02 5.41 20.57
CA HIS A 311 -19.63 5.16 20.98
C HIS A 311 -19.36 3.67 21.06
N PHE A 312 -18.11 3.30 20.76
CA PHE A 312 -17.68 1.90 20.71
C PHE A 312 -16.52 1.64 21.68
N GLN A 313 -16.64 0.59 22.46
CA GLN A 313 -15.56 0.10 23.33
C GLN A 313 -15.45 -1.41 23.25
N MET A 314 -14.22 -1.93 23.16
CA MET A 314 -13.94 -3.35 23.12
C MET A 314 -12.89 -3.71 24.18
N THR A 315 -13.16 -4.74 24.98
CA THR A 315 -12.21 -5.20 26.01
C THR A 315 -11.03 -5.94 25.36
N ASP A 316 -9.85 -5.92 26.02
CA ASP A 316 -8.65 -6.59 25.49
C ASP A 316 -8.87 -8.09 25.31
N LYS A 317 -9.60 -8.76 26.22
CA LYS A 317 -9.98 -10.18 26.08
C LYS A 317 -10.84 -10.44 24.84
N ALA A 318 -11.70 -9.50 24.46
CA ALA A 318 -12.49 -9.62 23.24
C ALA A 318 -11.62 -9.41 21.98
N LYS A 319 -10.66 -8.50 22.01
CA LYS A 319 -9.68 -8.32 20.93
C LYS A 319 -8.80 -9.55 20.75
N GLU A 320 -8.29 -10.12 21.84
CA GLU A 320 -7.52 -11.39 21.81
C GLU A 320 -8.34 -12.55 21.27
N PHE A 321 -9.64 -12.60 21.60
CA PHE A 321 -10.55 -13.59 21.04
C PHE A 321 -10.67 -13.44 19.51
N VAL A 322 -10.93 -12.24 19.00
CA VAL A 322 -11.00 -11.99 17.56
C VAL A 322 -9.65 -12.27 16.90
N ALA A 323 -8.54 -11.88 17.52
CA ALA A 323 -7.20 -12.17 17.06
C ALA A 323 -6.96 -13.67 16.91
N SER A 324 -7.35 -14.47 17.92
CA SER A 324 -7.20 -15.93 17.90
C SER A 324 -8.05 -16.60 16.83
N LYS A 325 -9.25 -16.09 16.55
CA LYS A 325 -10.15 -16.59 15.48
C LYS A 325 -9.74 -16.12 14.09
N GLY A 326 -9.10 -14.96 14.01
CA GLY A 326 -8.64 -14.35 12.76
C GLY A 326 -7.20 -14.71 12.38
N TYR A 327 -6.50 -15.48 13.19
CA TYR A 327 -5.14 -15.95 12.91
C TYR A 327 -5.11 -17.38 12.38
N ASP A 328 -4.41 -17.57 11.30
CA ASP A 328 -4.12 -18.88 10.74
C ASP A 328 -2.61 -19.00 10.47
N VAL A 329 -2.01 -20.13 10.87
CA VAL A 329 -0.56 -20.35 10.71
C VAL A 329 -0.10 -20.36 9.24
N GLN A 330 -1.00 -20.72 8.32
CA GLN A 330 -0.70 -20.77 6.88
C GLN A 330 -1.02 -19.44 6.18
N PHE A 331 -2.11 -18.78 6.59
CA PHE A 331 -2.64 -17.58 5.92
C PHE A 331 -2.35 -16.27 6.69
N GLY A 332 -1.68 -16.36 7.85
CA GLY A 332 -1.34 -15.20 8.68
C GLY A 332 -2.56 -14.41 9.14
N ALA A 333 -2.52 -13.08 9.01
CA ALA A 333 -3.61 -12.19 9.36
C ALA A 333 -4.68 -12.02 8.25
N ARG A 334 -4.60 -12.80 7.14
CA ARG A 334 -5.56 -12.68 6.02
C ARG A 334 -7.01 -12.97 6.43
N PRO A 335 -7.30 -13.98 7.30
CA PRO A 335 -8.66 -14.25 7.77
C PRO A 335 -9.21 -13.21 8.76
N LEU A 336 -8.37 -12.29 9.26
CA LEU A 336 -8.73 -11.35 10.33
C LEU A 336 -9.93 -10.46 9.98
N LYS A 337 -9.98 -9.97 8.74
CA LYS A 337 -11.12 -9.15 8.28
C LYS A 337 -12.43 -9.91 8.35
N ARG A 338 -12.42 -11.18 7.96
CA ARG A 338 -13.60 -12.04 8.05
C ARG A 338 -13.96 -12.32 9.51
N ALA A 339 -12.96 -12.52 10.38
CA ALA A 339 -13.21 -12.70 11.80
C ALA A 339 -13.83 -11.43 12.44
N ILE A 340 -13.35 -10.24 12.11
CA ILE A 340 -13.96 -8.98 12.54
C ILE A 340 -15.40 -8.88 12.04
N GLN A 341 -15.65 -9.17 10.78
CA GLN A 341 -16.99 -9.15 10.21
C GLN A 341 -17.92 -10.10 10.97
N ASN A 342 -17.60 -11.39 11.04
CA ASN A 342 -18.46 -12.42 11.61
C ASN A 342 -18.67 -12.28 13.13
N TYR A 343 -17.65 -11.88 13.87
CA TYR A 343 -17.72 -11.82 15.33
C TYR A 343 -18.04 -10.44 15.89
N VAL A 344 -17.74 -9.37 15.15
CA VAL A 344 -17.93 -7.99 15.65
C VAL A 344 -19.02 -7.27 14.86
N GLU A 345 -18.92 -7.20 13.51
CA GLU A 345 -19.86 -6.41 12.71
C GLU A 345 -21.25 -7.04 12.70
N ASP A 346 -21.38 -8.38 12.59
CA ASP A 346 -22.67 -9.07 12.59
C ASP A 346 -23.41 -8.86 13.93
N GLY A 347 -22.73 -9.06 15.07
CA GLY A 347 -23.34 -8.83 16.38
C GLY A 347 -23.69 -7.36 16.67
N LEU A 348 -22.90 -6.42 16.12
CA LEU A 348 -23.25 -5.00 16.16
C LEU A 348 -24.48 -4.68 15.31
N CYS A 349 -24.60 -5.32 14.16
CA CYS A 349 -25.74 -5.16 13.28
C CYS A 349 -27.04 -5.63 13.97
N GLU A 350 -27.02 -6.81 14.60
CA GLU A 350 -28.15 -7.32 15.38
C GLU A 350 -28.57 -6.33 16.47
N LEU A 351 -27.60 -5.84 17.27
CA LEU A 351 -27.87 -4.87 18.34
C LEU A 351 -28.46 -3.55 17.81
N LEU A 352 -27.97 -3.05 16.67
CA LEU A 352 -28.49 -1.83 16.04
C LEU A 352 -29.90 -2.04 15.46
N MET A 353 -30.20 -3.23 14.94
CA MET A 353 -31.52 -3.57 14.38
C MET A 353 -32.60 -3.75 15.45
N GLU A 354 -32.25 -4.11 16.68
CA GLU A 354 -33.18 -4.18 17.81
C GLU A 354 -33.81 -2.82 18.15
N GLY A 355 -33.22 -1.71 17.72
CA GLY A 355 -33.77 -0.37 17.87
C GLY A 355 -33.78 0.19 19.30
N ASN A 356 -33.17 -0.52 20.26
CA ASN A 356 -33.16 -0.17 21.68
C ASN A 356 -32.05 0.83 22.06
N LEU A 357 -31.23 1.27 21.09
CA LEU A 357 -30.12 2.18 21.32
C LEU A 357 -30.56 3.64 21.21
N LYS A 358 -30.24 4.44 22.20
CA LYS A 358 -30.42 5.89 22.17
C LYS A 358 -29.15 6.53 21.51
N PRO A 359 -29.29 7.65 20.76
CA PRO A 359 -28.14 8.41 20.31
C PRO A 359 -27.21 8.76 21.47
N GLY A 360 -25.90 8.57 21.30
CA GLY A 360 -24.90 8.74 22.35
C GLY A 360 -24.66 7.54 23.26
N SER A 361 -25.37 6.42 23.06
CA SER A 361 -25.10 5.18 23.80
C SER A 361 -23.70 4.65 23.55
N VAL A 362 -23.09 4.04 24.58
CA VAL A 362 -21.79 3.36 24.48
C VAL A 362 -22.02 1.86 24.30
N ILE A 363 -21.61 1.32 23.17
CA ILE A 363 -21.64 -0.12 22.89
C ILE A 363 -20.34 -0.73 23.40
N SER A 364 -20.45 -1.57 24.45
CA SER A 364 -19.32 -2.29 25.01
C SER A 364 -19.33 -3.75 24.59
N ILE A 365 -18.19 -4.20 24.00
CA ILE A 365 -18.00 -5.59 23.54
C ILE A 365 -17.03 -6.29 24.48
N GLY A 366 -17.48 -7.39 25.06
CA GLY A 366 -16.69 -8.26 25.93
C GLY A 366 -16.64 -9.70 25.41
N LYS A 367 -15.73 -10.51 25.96
CA LYS A 367 -15.74 -11.96 25.74
C LYS A 367 -16.66 -12.63 26.76
N ASN A 368 -17.52 -13.55 26.31
CA ASN A 368 -18.32 -14.40 27.19
C ASN A 368 -17.38 -15.37 27.94
N PRO A 369 -17.36 -15.39 29.28
CA PRO A 369 -16.49 -16.29 30.03
C PRO A 369 -16.86 -17.78 29.93
N LYS A 370 -18.11 -18.08 29.58
CA LYS A 370 -18.64 -19.46 29.54
C LYS A 370 -18.79 -20.01 28.13
N LYS A 371 -18.86 -19.16 27.13
CA LYS A 371 -19.08 -19.53 25.72
C LYS A 371 -18.01 -18.92 24.85
N ASP A 372 -17.76 -19.51 23.69
CA ASP A 372 -16.79 -19.06 22.71
C ASP A 372 -17.39 -18.02 21.76
N GLU A 373 -17.97 -16.97 22.35
CA GLU A 373 -18.68 -15.89 21.67
C GLU A 373 -18.42 -14.53 22.32
N LEU A 374 -18.67 -13.44 21.62
CA LEU A 374 -18.63 -12.08 22.14
C LEU A 374 -19.97 -11.71 22.77
N THR A 375 -19.94 -10.79 23.74
CA THR A 375 -21.13 -10.21 24.37
C THR A 375 -21.20 -8.74 24.05
N PHE A 376 -22.38 -8.28 23.64
CA PHE A 376 -22.65 -6.89 23.32
C PHE A 376 -23.52 -6.30 24.40
N LYS A 377 -23.10 -5.19 24.97
CA LYS A 377 -23.85 -4.50 26.04
C LYS A 377 -24.01 -3.03 25.69
N ASN A 378 -25.23 -2.55 25.83
CA ASN A 378 -25.52 -1.12 25.81
C ASN A 378 -25.21 -0.54 27.20
N MET A 379 -24.21 0.34 27.27
CA MET A 379 -23.95 1.12 28.46
C MET A 379 -24.56 2.50 28.26
N ILE A 380 -25.63 2.81 29.00
CA ILE A 380 -26.17 4.16 29.06
C ILE A 380 -25.20 4.97 29.91
N LYS A 381 -24.65 6.05 29.37
CA LYS A 381 -23.93 7.04 30.17
C LYS A 381 -25.00 7.76 30.97
N ASP A 382 -25.06 7.50 32.32
CA ASP A 382 -25.82 8.29 33.25
C ASP A 382 -25.35 9.75 33.25
#